data_19686147ff2b9f3405809e2c9bef43a8
#
_entry.id   19686147ff2b9f3405809e2c9bef43a8
#
_cell.length_a   1.000
_cell.length_b   1.000
_cell.length_c   1.000
_cell.angle_alpha   90.00
_cell.angle_beta   90.00
_cell.angle_gamma   90.00
#
_symmetry.space_group_name_H-M   'P 1'
#
loop_
_entity.id
_entity.type
_entity.pdbx_description
1 polymer ?
#
loop_
_entity_poly.entity_id
_entity_poly.type
_entity_poly.pdbx_seq_one_letter_code
_entity_poly.pdbx_strand_id
1 'polypeptide(L)'
;MKFSVKLRLFLLVLLVVSSVSLVGSIFYREDISLNENLIVGIGLLLVISFVATFFIYQYFKRLVNSAAQLIAKKIEDDPEVASEEIFNELLKESSQVENDLVYFTKQTEQFSSVLSKMGQGVILIDKKYRVLYLNKTINSEFFPDLNIGDKLFEKISYPQFKKFIEKAWIKEDLVREISGPRSIKTVYLVSAKKDDMRDELLIVFSDISKSKNLEKMREDFIGNVSHELRTPISVIKANAETLIANKLIKDDENAKLFTEAISSQSERMTAIVNDLLKISSMEAGEYPISIESIDPFSIAKSLIKEFKPGLEEKKLVIQNNLNKQTRVMADGAALKIILTNFLSNAIKHSPKKALINLEESSSSKGFIKLSVSDQGKGVPKKYKERVFERFYRIDKGRSTKVGGTGLGLSISKNLALMMGYSVGVESNVPKGATFFIDLKLDEAKSFQAA
;
A
#
# COMPACT_ATOMS: atom_id res chain seq x y z
N MET A 1 32.00 48.30 13.29
CA MET A 1 32.61 46.99 13.23
C MET A 1 32.12 46.29 11.96
N LYS A 2 32.91 46.32 10.87
CA LYS A 2 32.53 45.72 9.57
C LYS A 2 32.96 44.27 9.59
N PHE A 3 32.05 43.37 9.89
CA PHE A 3 32.30 41.94 9.69
C PHE A 3 32.58 41.67 8.20
N SER A 4 33.67 41.01 7.87
CA SER A 4 34.01 40.69 6.49
C SER A 4 32.89 39.84 5.87
N VAL A 5 32.63 40.03 4.58
CA VAL A 5 31.60 39.30 3.81
C VAL A 5 31.76 37.79 3.99
N LYS A 6 33.02 37.31 4.06
CA LYS A 6 33.38 35.93 4.34
C LYS A 6 32.83 35.40 5.69
N LEU A 7 32.88 36.21 6.74
CA LEU A 7 32.38 35.87 8.06
C LEU A 7 30.84 35.79 8.08
N ARG A 8 30.16 36.66 7.33
CA ARG A 8 28.69 36.64 7.21
C ARG A 8 28.23 35.42 6.40
N LEU A 9 28.91 35.10 5.31
CA LEU A 9 28.64 33.88 4.52
C LEU A 9 28.91 32.63 5.34
N PHE A 10 30.03 32.59 6.08
CA PHE A 10 30.36 31.52 6.99
C PHE A 10 29.32 31.31 8.09
N LEU A 11 28.84 32.40 8.70
CA LEU A 11 27.78 32.37 9.72
C LEU A 11 26.44 31.85 9.12
N LEU A 12 26.13 32.22 7.87
CA LEU A 12 24.92 31.81 7.18
C LEU A 12 24.99 30.31 6.82
N VAL A 13 26.13 29.82 6.34
CA VAL A 13 26.38 28.40 6.09
C VAL A 13 26.35 27.61 7.42
N LEU A 14 26.93 28.15 8.49
CA LEU A 14 26.91 27.53 9.81
C LEU A 14 25.48 27.44 10.36
N LEU A 15 24.65 28.44 10.12
CA LEU A 15 23.24 28.49 10.53
C LEU A 15 22.40 27.48 9.73
N VAL A 16 22.70 27.29 8.45
CA VAL A 16 22.06 26.26 7.60
C VAL A 16 22.50 24.85 8.04
N VAL A 17 23.80 24.64 8.27
CA VAL A 17 24.31 23.35 8.73
C VAL A 17 23.82 23.00 10.13
N SER A 18 23.75 23.99 11.04
CA SER A 18 23.21 23.78 12.39
C SER A 18 21.71 23.50 12.39
N SER A 19 20.92 24.12 11.50
CA SER A 19 19.49 23.83 11.37
C SER A 19 19.23 22.44 10.74
N VAL A 20 20.04 22.01 9.77
CA VAL A 20 19.98 20.64 9.22
C VAL A 20 20.38 19.61 10.28
N SER A 21 21.42 19.90 11.08
CA SER A 21 21.86 19.05 12.19
C SER A 21 20.83 18.99 13.32
N LEU A 22 20.15 20.10 13.62
CA LEU A 22 19.08 20.17 14.63
C LEU A 22 17.86 19.35 14.17
N VAL A 23 17.47 19.48 12.90
CA VAL A 23 16.41 18.64 12.29
C VAL A 23 16.80 17.16 12.35
N GLY A 24 18.03 16.82 11.98
CA GLY A 24 18.55 15.44 12.09
C GLY A 24 18.52 14.88 13.52
N SER A 25 18.83 15.72 14.53
CA SER A 25 18.82 15.31 15.94
C SER A 25 17.42 15.15 16.52
N ILE A 26 16.42 15.89 16.01
CA ILE A 26 15.01 15.72 16.35
C ILE A 26 14.49 14.39 15.79
N PHE A 27 14.88 14.02 14.58
CA PHE A 27 14.55 12.72 13.98
C PHE A 27 15.13 11.52 14.74
N TYR A 28 16.23 11.71 15.45
CA TYR A 28 16.92 10.62 16.17
C TYR A 28 16.40 10.40 17.60
N ARG A 29 15.64 11.30 18.17
CA ARG A 29 15.37 11.33 19.63
C ARG A 29 13.94 10.95 20.05
N GLU A 30 12.95 10.91 19.17
CA GLU A 30 11.57 10.62 19.59
C GLU A 30 10.81 9.74 18.59
N ASP A 31 10.04 8.79 19.10
CA ASP A 31 9.01 7.98 18.43
C ASP A 31 7.79 8.83 17.97
N ILE A 32 8.04 9.99 17.38
CA ILE A 32 7.00 10.84 16.82
C ILE A 32 6.68 10.32 15.41
N SER A 33 5.40 10.19 15.09
CA SER A 33 4.91 9.68 13.81
C SER A 33 5.69 10.29 12.64
N LEU A 34 6.28 9.45 11.81
CA LEU A 34 7.20 9.81 10.71
C LEU A 34 6.69 10.96 9.82
N ASN A 35 5.37 11.22 9.81
CA ASN A 35 4.72 12.18 8.95
C ASN A 35 4.85 13.66 9.41
N GLU A 36 4.72 13.95 10.70
CA GLU A 36 4.72 15.35 11.18
C GLU A 36 6.13 15.98 11.14
N ASN A 37 7.14 15.23 11.56
CA ASN A 37 8.51 15.72 11.54
C ASN A 37 9.06 15.90 10.12
N LEU A 38 8.64 15.08 9.17
CA LEU A 38 9.02 15.19 7.77
C LEU A 38 8.45 16.46 7.14
N ILE A 39 7.21 16.80 7.42
CA ILE A 39 6.53 18.00 6.92
C ILE A 39 7.22 19.25 7.43
N VAL A 40 7.54 19.31 8.73
CA VAL A 40 8.26 20.43 9.34
C VAL A 40 9.67 20.57 8.75
N GLY A 41 10.38 19.47 8.53
CA GLY A 41 11.73 19.48 7.93
C GLY A 41 11.73 20.01 6.49
N ILE A 42 10.77 19.60 5.68
CA ILE A 42 10.61 20.04 4.28
C ILE A 42 10.23 21.52 4.22
N GLY A 43 9.30 21.98 5.05
CA GLY A 43 8.91 23.39 5.14
C GLY A 43 10.11 24.28 5.48
N LEU A 44 10.92 23.86 6.44
CA LEU A 44 12.13 24.61 6.85
C LEU A 44 13.17 24.71 5.73
N LEU A 45 13.36 23.63 4.95
CA LEU A 45 14.31 23.60 3.84
C LEU A 45 13.89 24.48 2.67
N LEU A 46 12.61 24.55 2.34
CA LEU A 46 12.09 25.43 1.29
C LEU A 46 12.23 26.92 1.70
N VAL A 47 11.95 27.24 2.95
CA VAL A 47 12.17 28.59 3.49
C VAL A 47 13.65 28.96 3.40
N ILE A 48 14.57 28.06 3.73
CA ILE A 48 16.01 28.30 3.65
C ILE A 48 16.45 28.55 2.20
N SER A 49 15.97 27.77 1.23
CA SER A 49 16.29 27.93 -0.20
C SER A 49 15.82 29.30 -0.72
N PHE A 50 14.62 29.71 -0.37
CA PHE A 50 14.08 31.01 -0.80
C PHE A 50 14.79 32.19 -0.12
N VAL A 51 15.13 32.07 1.17
CA VAL A 51 15.94 33.05 1.89
C VAL A 51 17.29 33.24 1.20
N ALA A 52 17.93 32.14 0.82
CA ALA A 52 19.21 32.17 0.12
C ALA A 52 19.10 32.93 -1.22
N THR A 53 18.10 32.63 -2.04
CA THR A 53 17.86 33.32 -3.33
C THR A 53 17.61 34.82 -3.17
N PHE A 54 16.83 35.22 -2.13
CA PHE A 54 16.58 36.64 -1.83
C PHE A 54 17.87 37.35 -1.39
N PHE A 55 18.69 36.74 -0.54
CA PHE A 55 19.96 37.32 -0.12
C PHE A 55 20.97 37.43 -1.27
N ILE A 56 20.99 36.48 -2.21
CA ILE A 56 21.81 36.56 -3.43
C ILE A 56 21.37 37.76 -4.28
N TYR A 57 20.07 37.96 -4.48
CA TYR A 57 19.55 39.08 -5.24
C TYR A 57 19.91 40.42 -4.57
N GLN A 58 19.76 40.56 -3.25
CA GLN A 58 20.13 41.75 -2.50
C GLN A 58 21.64 41.99 -2.49
N TYR A 59 22.42 40.93 -2.42
CA TYR A 59 23.88 40.99 -2.50
C TYR A 59 24.31 41.48 -3.88
N PHE A 60 23.78 40.88 -4.97
CA PHE A 60 24.05 41.32 -6.33
C PHE A 60 23.70 42.79 -6.57
N LYS A 61 22.54 43.23 -6.12
CA LYS A 61 22.14 44.63 -6.22
C LYS A 61 23.10 45.58 -5.47
N ARG A 62 23.57 45.18 -4.29
CA ARG A 62 24.57 45.98 -3.54
C ARG A 62 25.93 45.98 -4.23
N LEU A 63 26.32 44.85 -4.81
CA LEU A 63 27.59 44.70 -5.54
C LEU A 63 27.63 45.63 -6.75
N VAL A 64 26.59 45.60 -7.58
CA VAL A 64 26.47 46.50 -8.75
C VAL A 64 26.54 47.98 -8.33
N ASN A 65 25.86 48.34 -7.25
CA ASN A 65 25.91 49.71 -6.76
C ASN A 65 27.26 50.11 -6.17
N SER A 66 27.95 49.18 -5.49
CA SER A 66 29.29 49.42 -4.95
C SER A 66 30.34 49.50 -6.04
N ALA A 67 30.24 48.65 -7.05
CA ALA A 67 31.09 48.69 -8.25
C ALA A 67 30.89 50.02 -9.01
N ALA A 68 29.65 50.42 -9.20
CA ALA A 68 29.35 51.70 -9.85
C ALA A 68 29.94 52.93 -9.09
N GLN A 69 29.88 52.90 -7.76
CA GLN A 69 30.48 53.94 -6.91
C GLN A 69 32.02 53.92 -6.94
N LEU A 70 32.64 52.76 -6.93
CA LEU A 70 34.11 52.60 -7.05
C LEU A 70 34.63 53.02 -8.41
N ILE A 71 33.92 52.69 -9.49
CA ILE A 71 34.22 53.12 -10.85
C ILE A 71 34.12 54.63 -10.96
N ALA A 72 33.07 55.24 -10.43
CA ALA A 72 32.90 56.68 -10.46
C ALA A 72 34.03 57.41 -9.71
N LYS A 73 34.47 56.89 -8.56
CA LYS A 73 35.53 57.48 -7.74
C LYS A 73 36.93 57.30 -8.33
N LYS A 74 37.26 56.16 -8.94
CA LYS A 74 38.58 55.88 -9.53
C LYS A 74 38.79 56.57 -10.88
N ILE A 75 37.72 56.79 -11.65
CA ILE A 75 37.78 57.54 -12.91
C ILE A 75 38.15 59.01 -12.66
N GLU A 76 37.83 59.56 -11.47
CA GLU A 76 38.26 60.93 -11.08
C GLU A 76 39.75 61.02 -10.75
N ASP A 77 40.41 59.90 -10.27
CA ASP A 77 41.78 59.93 -9.77
C ASP A 77 42.86 59.56 -10.84
N ASP A 78 42.64 58.59 -11.70
CA ASP A 78 43.56 58.23 -12.82
C ASP A 78 42.90 57.29 -13.84
N PRO A 79 42.60 57.75 -15.08
CA PRO A 79 41.77 56.99 -16.05
C PRO A 79 42.40 55.77 -16.69
N GLU A 80 43.74 55.72 -16.84
CA GLU A 80 44.38 54.61 -17.57
C GLU A 80 44.71 53.38 -16.71
N VAL A 81 45.13 53.57 -15.48
CA VAL A 81 45.41 52.47 -14.54
C VAL A 81 44.11 51.93 -13.91
N ALA A 82 43.12 52.80 -13.77
CA ALA A 82 41.84 52.44 -13.21
C ALA A 82 41.04 51.43 -14.07
N SER A 83 41.23 51.41 -15.38
CA SER A 83 40.43 50.58 -16.30
C SER A 83 40.77 49.10 -16.19
N GLU A 84 42.03 48.74 -16.05
CA GLU A 84 42.47 47.33 -16.03
C GLU A 84 42.27 46.64 -14.69
N GLU A 85 42.51 47.37 -13.58
CA GLU A 85 42.22 46.88 -12.22
C GLU A 85 40.71 46.70 -11.98
N ILE A 86 39.90 47.65 -12.41
CA ILE A 86 38.43 47.57 -12.30
C ILE A 86 37.89 46.43 -13.16
N PHE A 87 38.40 46.25 -14.38
CA PHE A 87 37.99 45.14 -15.26
C PHE A 87 38.31 43.77 -14.67
N ASN A 88 39.51 43.60 -14.09
CA ASN A 88 39.93 42.35 -13.43
C ASN A 88 39.13 42.07 -12.17
N GLU A 89 38.79 43.10 -11.36
CA GLU A 89 37.95 42.93 -10.17
C GLU A 89 36.49 42.57 -10.53
N LEU A 90 35.92 43.20 -11.56
CA LEU A 90 34.60 42.86 -12.10
C LEU A 90 34.54 41.46 -12.69
N LEU A 91 35.57 41.01 -13.42
CA LEU A 91 35.65 39.63 -13.91
C LEU A 91 35.71 38.62 -12.77
N LYS A 92 36.47 38.90 -11.73
CA LYS A 92 36.60 38.04 -10.57
C LYS A 92 35.27 37.96 -9.77
N GLU A 93 34.59 39.06 -9.59
CA GLU A 93 33.30 39.09 -8.92
C GLU A 93 32.18 38.44 -9.77
N SER A 94 32.20 38.70 -11.09
CA SER A 94 31.28 38.02 -12.04
C SER A 94 31.41 36.49 -12.00
N SER A 95 32.65 35.97 -12.03
CA SER A 95 32.91 34.53 -11.95
C SER A 95 32.49 33.94 -10.61
N GLN A 96 32.60 34.68 -9.51
CA GLN A 96 32.16 34.23 -8.19
C GLN A 96 30.64 34.17 -8.10
N VAL A 97 29.94 35.18 -8.65
CA VAL A 97 28.46 35.18 -8.73
C VAL A 97 27.94 34.04 -9.58
N GLU A 98 28.60 33.76 -10.72
CA GLU A 98 28.24 32.64 -11.59
C GLU A 98 28.40 31.29 -10.88
N ASN A 99 29.50 31.08 -10.16
CA ASN A 99 29.72 29.89 -9.37
C ASN A 99 28.68 29.72 -8.23
N ASP A 100 28.35 30.80 -7.53
CA ASP A 100 27.35 30.79 -6.50
C ASP A 100 25.95 30.47 -7.07
N LEU A 101 25.60 31.04 -8.23
CA LEU A 101 24.35 30.77 -8.92
C LEU A 101 24.23 29.29 -9.34
N VAL A 102 25.31 28.73 -9.91
CA VAL A 102 25.37 27.29 -10.29
C VAL A 102 25.24 26.41 -9.04
N TYR A 103 25.91 26.75 -7.94
CA TYR A 103 25.81 26.00 -6.71
C TYR A 103 24.37 25.99 -6.14
N PHE A 104 23.70 27.15 -6.09
CA PHE A 104 22.33 27.24 -5.59
C PHE A 104 21.33 26.55 -6.51
N THR A 105 21.50 26.67 -7.83
CA THR A 105 20.66 25.96 -8.81
C THR A 105 20.75 24.44 -8.58
N LYS A 106 21.98 23.93 -8.44
CA LYS A 106 22.22 22.50 -8.18
C LYS A 106 21.60 22.04 -6.85
N GLN A 107 21.68 22.85 -5.80
CA GLN A 107 21.03 22.54 -4.52
C GLN A 107 19.50 22.49 -4.66
N THR A 108 18.90 23.44 -5.34
CA THR A 108 17.45 23.49 -5.57
C THR A 108 16.97 22.29 -6.38
N GLU A 109 17.74 21.87 -7.42
CA GLU A 109 17.46 20.66 -8.18
C GLU A 109 17.57 19.39 -7.33
N GLN A 110 18.57 19.31 -6.45
CA GLN A 110 18.73 18.18 -5.54
C GLN A 110 17.54 18.07 -4.57
N PHE A 111 17.07 19.19 -3.99
CA PHE A 111 15.90 19.20 -3.13
C PHE A 111 14.63 18.80 -3.88
N SER A 112 14.42 19.35 -5.07
CA SER A 112 13.28 18.97 -5.92
C SER A 112 13.29 17.47 -6.26
N SER A 113 14.48 16.91 -6.53
CA SER A 113 14.66 15.48 -6.76
C SER A 113 14.32 14.62 -5.54
N VAL A 114 14.75 15.04 -4.34
CA VAL A 114 14.44 14.34 -3.09
C VAL A 114 12.91 14.34 -2.85
N LEU A 115 12.27 15.50 -2.94
CA LEU A 115 10.82 15.62 -2.77
C LEU A 115 10.04 14.77 -3.79
N SER A 116 10.51 14.73 -5.03
CA SER A 116 9.89 13.91 -6.09
C SER A 116 10.05 12.41 -5.82
N LYS A 117 11.21 11.97 -5.30
CA LYS A 117 11.44 10.56 -4.94
C LYS A 117 10.60 10.11 -3.74
N MET A 118 10.20 11.02 -2.87
CA MET A 118 9.32 10.74 -1.73
C MET A 118 7.84 10.63 -2.15
N GLY A 119 7.49 10.87 -3.43
CA GLY A 119 6.11 10.84 -3.92
C GLY A 119 5.23 11.95 -3.35
N GLN A 120 5.83 13.02 -2.80
CA GLN A 120 5.10 14.16 -2.26
C GLN A 120 4.98 15.27 -3.28
N GLY A 121 3.77 15.81 -3.45
CA GLY A 121 3.53 17.01 -4.22
C GLY A 121 3.68 18.25 -3.34
N VAL A 122 4.38 19.27 -3.84
CA VAL A 122 4.60 20.52 -3.12
C VAL A 122 4.19 21.69 -3.99
N ILE A 123 3.37 22.60 -3.45
CA ILE A 123 2.95 23.84 -4.07
C ILE A 123 3.19 24.99 -3.08
N LEU A 124 3.76 26.09 -3.57
CA LEU A 124 3.83 27.37 -2.86
C LEU A 124 2.96 28.39 -3.59
N ILE A 125 2.11 29.10 -2.89
CA ILE A 125 1.22 30.12 -3.44
C ILE A 125 1.30 31.44 -2.69
N ASP A 126 1.04 32.54 -3.40
CA ASP A 126 0.88 33.87 -2.80
C ASP A 126 -0.55 34.10 -2.27
N LYS A 127 -0.76 35.26 -1.63
CA LYS A 127 -2.06 35.67 -1.10
C LYS A 127 -3.14 35.88 -2.19
N LYS A 128 -2.73 36.02 -3.46
CA LYS A 128 -3.61 36.11 -4.63
C LYS A 128 -3.88 34.74 -5.27
N TYR A 129 -3.46 33.66 -4.57
CA TYR A 129 -3.54 32.26 -5.03
C TYR A 129 -2.77 31.98 -6.31
N ARG A 130 -1.69 32.74 -6.60
CA ARG A 130 -0.80 32.46 -7.70
C ARG A 130 0.24 31.44 -7.29
N VAL A 131 0.52 30.48 -8.14
CA VAL A 131 1.55 29.46 -7.92
C VAL A 131 2.93 30.09 -8.06
N LEU A 132 3.67 30.15 -6.98
CA LEU A 132 5.05 30.64 -6.93
C LEU A 132 6.05 29.51 -7.20
N TYR A 133 5.74 28.31 -6.74
CA TYR A 133 6.55 27.10 -6.92
C TYR A 133 5.67 25.87 -6.95
N LEU A 134 6.09 24.88 -7.73
CA LEU A 134 5.57 23.51 -7.69
C LEU A 134 6.68 22.52 -8.07
N ASN A 135 6.66 21.32 -7.46
CA ASN A 135 7.61 20.29 -7.82
C ASN A 135 7.04 19.38 -8.94
N LYS A 136 7.93 18.58 -9.56
CA LYS A 136 7.57 17.70 -10.69
C LYS A 136 6.44 16.72 -10.33
N THR A 137 6.35 16.26 -9.09
CA THR A 137 5.31 15.33 -8.62
C THR A 137 3.91 15.91 -8.76
N ILE A 138 3.75 17.23 -8.55
CA ILE A 138 2.46 17.90 -8.74
C ILE A 138 1.96 17.72 -10.17
N ASN A 139 2.80 17.94 -11.16
CA ASN A 139 2.40 17.82 -12.57
C ASN A 139 2.20 16.38 -13.00
N SER A 140 2.99 15.43 -12.50
CA SER A 140 2.86 14.02 -12.91
C SER A 140 1.67 13.31 -12.27
N GLU A 141 1.38 13.59 -11.00
CA GLU A 141 0.43 12.78 -10.22
C GLU A 141 -0.86 13.51 -9.83
N PHE A 142 -0.77 14.84 -9.58
CA PHE A 142 -1.87 15.58 -8.99
C PHE A 142 -2.57 16.51 -9.99
N PHE A 143 -1.85 17.47 -10.55
CA PHE A 143 -2.39 18.54 -11.39
C PHE A 143 -1.51 18.79 -12.62
N PRO A 144 -1.66 17.99 -13.71
CA PRO A 144 -0.77 18.05 -14.88
C PRO A 144 -0.73 19.39 -15.60
N ASP A 145 -1.81 20.17 -15.52
CA ASP A 145 -1.95 21.42 -16.25
C ASP A 145 -1.61 22.66 -15.40
N LEU A 146 -1.06 22.44 -14.18
CA LEU A 146 -0.70 23.54 -13.28
C LEU A 146 0.75 23.96 -13.53
N ASN A 147 0.95 25.29 -13.73
CA ASN A 147 2.25 25.88 -13.98
C ASN A 147 2.54 27.03 -12.97
N ILE A 148 3.82 27.39 -12.86
CA ILE A 148 4.22 28.57 -12.11
C ILE A 148 3.60 29.81 -12.74
N GLY A 149 3.04 30.71 -11.93
CA GLY A 149 2.33 31.92 -12.33
C GLY A 149 0.81 31.73 -12.52
N ASP A 150 0.32 30.50 -12.64
CA ASP A 150 -1.12 30.25 -12.75
C ASP A 150 -1.84 30.63 -11.47
N LYS A 151 -3.11 31.01 -11.59
CA LYS A 151 -4.00 31.13 -10.44
C LYS A 151 -4.56 29.75 -10.09
N LEU A 152 -4.28 29.27 -8.89
CA LEU A 152 -4.59 27.93 -8.43
C LEU A 152 -6.04 27.51 -8.69
N PHE A 153 -7.02 28.37 -8.39
CA PHE A 153 -8.45 28.06 -8.50
C PHE A 153 -9.02 28.22 -9.92
N GLU A 154 -8.31 28.80 -10.86
CA GLU A 154 -8.69 28.79 -12.27
C GLU A 154 -8.37 27.42 -12.91
N LYS A 155 -7.34 26.73 -12.40
CA LYS A 155 -6.91 25.42 -12.89
C LYS A 155 -7.48 24.26 -12.06
N ILE A 156 -7.69 24.47 -10.76
CA ILE A 156 -8.16 23.44 -9.84
C ILE A 156 -9.58 23.76 -9.38
N SER A 157 -10.57 23.19 -10.05
CA SER A 157 -11.99 23.33 -9.70
C SER A 157 -12.43 22.21 -8.74
N TYR A 158 -11.91 22.22 -7.50
CA TYR A 158 -12.24 21.22 -6.49
C TYR A 158 -12.70 21.89 -5.18
N PRO A 159 -14.04 21.89 -4.90
CA PRO A 159 -14.60 22.69 -3.81
C PRO A 159 -14.05 22.39 -2.42
N GLN A 160 -13.74 21.11 -2.12
CA GLN A 160 -13.19 20.74 -0.82
C GLN A 160 -11.77 21.29 -0.63
N PHE A 161 -10.96 21.24 -1.69
CA PHE A 161 -9.61 21.80 -1.69
C PHE A 161 -9.63 23.32 -1.57
N LYS A 162 -10.52 24.00 -2.29
CA LYS A 162 -10.69 25.47 -2.16
C LYS A 162 -11.01 25.85 -0.73
N LYS A 163 -12.01 25.21 -0.10
CA LYS A 163 -12.36 25.47 1.30
C LYS A 163 -11.21 25.16 2.27
N PHE A 164 -10.38 24.18 1.96
CA PHE A 164 -9.20 23.87 2.76
C PHE A 164 -8.17 25.00 2.69
N ILE A 165 -7.83 25.48 1.48
CA ILE A 165 -6.87 26.56 1.26
C ILE A 165 -7.36 27.87 1.91
N GLU A 166 -8.63 28.24 1.73
CA GLU A 166 -9.21 29.42 2.37
C GLU A 166 -9.10 29.38 3.90
N LYS A 167 -9.28 28.20 4.51
CA LYS A 167 -9.09 28.01 5.95
C LYS A 167 -7.62 28.04 6.37
N ALA A 168 -6.72 27.55 5.53
CA ALA A 168 -5.30 27.54 5.81
C ALA A 168 -4.68 28.95 5.86
N TRP A 169 -5.26 29.92 5.16
CA TRP A 169 -4.87 31.33 5.29
C TRP A 169 -5.22 31.96 6.64
N ILE A 170 -6.19 31.36 7.36
CA ILE A 170 -6.66 31.85 8.67
C ILE A 170 -5.96 31.13 9.81
N LYS A 171 -5.61 29.83 9.60
CA LYS A 171 -4.95 28.98 10.60
C LYS A 171 -3.52 28.75 10.15
N GLU A 172 -2.56 28.97 11.04
CA GLU A 172 -1.12 28.86 10.77
C GLU A 172 -0.72 27.44 10.28
N ASP A 173 -1.41 26.40 10.75
CA ASP A 173 -1.13 25.01 10.41
C ASP A 173 -2.46 24.27 10.20
N LEU A 174 -2.65 23.68 9.04
CA LEU A 174 -3.86 22.93 8.74
C LEU A 174 -3.52 21.63 8.00
N VAL A 175 -3.95 20.50 8.57
CA VAL A 175 -3.80 19.17 7.95
C VAL A 175 -5.18 18.55 7.75
N ARG A 176 -5.44 17.99 6.57
CA ARG A 176 -6.69 17.29 6.26
C ARG A 176 -6.49 16.18 5.25
N GLU A 177 -7.29 15.14 5.41
CA GLU A 177 -7.50 14.11 4.40
C GLU A 177 -8.50 14.64 3.35
N ILE A 178 -8.10 14.59 2.09
CA ILE A 178 -8.92 15.04 0.96
C ILE A 178 -8.96 13.91 -0.07
N SER A 179 -10.18 13.54 -0.52
CA SER A 179 -10.33 12.56 -1.60
C SER A 179 -9.82 13.14 -2.92
N GLY A 180 -9.19 12.33 -3.74
CA GLY A 180 -8.60 12.79 -4.99
C GLY A 180 -9.64 13.27 -6.01
N PRO A 181 -9.33 14.29 -6.81
CA PRO A 181 -10.26 14.86 -7.79
C PRO A 181 -10.57 13.92 -8.96
N ARG A 182 -9.70 12.96 -9.25
CA ARG A 182 -9.83 12.03 -10.39
C ARG A 182 -10.39 10.66 -10.02
N SER A 183 -10.32 10.27 -8.76
CA SER A 183 -10.81 8.98 -8.30
C SER A 183 -11.21 9.05 -6.83
N ILE A 184 -12.42 8.57 -6.53
CA ILE A 184 -12.90 8.43 -5.14
C ILE A 184 -12.02 7.46 -4.33
N LYS A 185 -11.19 6.65 -5.00
CA LYS A 185 -10.29 5.67 -4.36
C LYS A 185 -8.96 6.26 -3.91
N THR A 186 -8.58 7.44 -4.38
CA THR A 186 -7.34 8.10 -3.96
C THR A 186 -7.63 9.03 -2.78
N VAL A 187 -6.81 8.93 -1.74
CA VAL A 187 -6.89 9.78 -0.54
C VAL A 187 -5.54 10.45 -0.34
N TYR A 188 -5.57 11.77 -0.27
CA TYR A 188 -4.39 12.59 -0.02
C TYR A 188 -4.43 13.18 1.37
N LEU A 189 -3.34 13.10 2.10
CA LEU A 189 -3.09 13.94 3.25
C LEU A 189 -2.53 15.26 2.72
N VAL A 190 -3.30 16.33 2.90
CA VAL A 190 -2.90 17.66 2.48
C VAL A 190 -2.62 18.51 3.72
N SER A 191 -1.40 18.99 3.82
CA SER A 191 -1.00 19.96 4.84
C SER A 191 -0.74 21.30 4.21
N ALA A 192 -1.11 22.37 4.92
CA ALA A 192 -0.85 23.73 4.49
C ALA A 192 -0.32 24.53 5.67
N LYS A 193 0.80 25.23 5.45
CA LYS A 193 1.45 26.09 6.43
C LYS A 193 1.68 27.47 5.85
N LYS A 194 1.23 28.50 6.58
CA LYS A 194 1.40 29.90 6.21
C LYS A 194 2.77 30.42 6.69
N ASP A 195 3.45 31.16 5.83
CA ASP A 195 4.57 32.00 6.18
C ASP A 195 4.07 33.45 6.34
N ASP A 196 3.96 33.89 7.59
CA ASP A 196 3.45 35.25 7.91
C ASP A 196 4.40 36.36 7.49
N MET A 197 5.70 36.10 7.37
CA MET A 197 6.67 37.09 6.95
C MET A 197 6.60 37.44 5.46
N ARG A 198 6.10 36.50 4.65
CA ARG A 198 6.10 36.62 3.18
C ARG A 198 4.72 36.61 2.56
N ASP A 199 3.66 36.42 3.36
CA ASP A 199 2.29 36.24 2.87
C ASP A 199 2.23 35.07 1.82
N GLU A 200 2.89 33.95 2.13
CA GLU A 200 2.95 32.76 1.28
C GLU A 200 2.32 31.57 2.00
N LEU A 201 1.75 30.64 1.24
CA LEU A 201 1.19 29.39 1.76
C LEU A 201 1.87 28.21 1.11
N LEU A 202 2.56 27.40 1.91
CA LEU A 202 3.13 26.13 1.51
C LEU A 202 2.07 25.04 1.65
N ILE A 203 1.86 24.27 0.58
CA ILE A 203 0.91 23.15 0.54
C ILE A 203 1.65 21.89 0.15
N VAL A 204 1.51 20.84 0.96
CA VAL A 204 2.13 19.53 0.71
C VAL A 204 1.06 18.48 0.56
N PHE A 205 1.18 17.65 -0.46
CA PHE A 205 0.31 16.52 -0.76
C PHE A 205 1.06 15.22 -0.56
N SER A 206 0.50 14.32 0.21
CA SER A 206 1.01 12.96 0.38
C SER A 206 -0.08 11.96 0.00
N ASP A 207 0.20 11.04 -0.91
CA ASP A 207 -0.74 9.95 -1.22
C ASP A 207 -0.72 8.93 -0.07
N ILE A 208 -1.84 8.88 0.67
CA ILE A 208 -2.05 7.92 1.77
C ILE A 208 -3.04 6.82 1.38
N SER A 209 -3.37 6.67 0.10
CA SER A 209 -4.36 5.70 -0.38
C SER A 209 -4.04 4.27 0.04
N LYS A 210 -2.76 3.89 -0.05
CA LYS A 210 -2.30 2.56 0.36
C LYS A 210 -2.49 2.35 1.87
N SER A 211 -2.11 3.33 2.69
CA SER A 211 -2.27 3.27 4.15
C SER A 211 -3.74 3.20 4.55
N LYS A 212 -4.59 4.03 3.95
CA LYS A 212 -6.04 4.03 4.20
C LYS A 212 -6.73 2.75 3.75
N ASN A 213 -6.30 2.18 2.63
CA ASN A 213 -6.80 0.89 2.19
C ASN A 213 -6.43 -0.23 3.17
N LEU A 214 -5.21 -0.23 3.69
CA LEU A 214 -4.76 -1.20 4.71
C LEU A 214 -5.55 -1.02 6.02
N GLU A 215 -5.73 0.21 6.49
CA GLU A 215 -6.53 0.52 7.67
C GLU A 215 -7.97 0.03 7.51
N LYS A 216 -8.61 0.35 6.39
CA LYS A 216 -9.95 -0.13 6.07
C LYS A 216 -10.03 -1.66 5.99
N MET A 217 -9.06 -2.31 5.35
CA MET A 217 -9.02 -3.77 5.30
C MET A 217 -8.92 -4.37 6.71
N ARG A 218 -8.17 -3.73 7.62
CA ARG A 218 -8.05 -4.15 9.02
C ARG A 218 -9.37 -3.96 9.77
N GLU A 219 -10.04 -2.82 9.60
CA GLU A 219 -11.36 -2.57 10.20
C GLU A 219 -12.42 -3.56 9.70
N ASP A 220 -12.50 -3.76 8.37
CA ASP A 220 -13.39 -4.72 7.74
C ASP A 220 -13.12 -6.15 8.24
N PHE A 221 -11.84 -6.50 8.44
CA PHE A 221 -11.43 -7.78 9.01
C PHE A 221 -11.95 -7.97 10.44
N ILE A 222 -11.71 -7.01 11.35
CA ILE A 222 -12.18 -7.06 12.74
C ILE A 222 -13.72 -7.12 12.80
N GLY A 223 -14.40 -6.32 12.00
CA GLY A 223 -15.86 -6.32 11.90
C GLY A 223 -16.41 -7.68 11.46
N ASN A 224 -15.81 -8.26 10.42
CA ASN A 224 -16.22 -9.56 9.89
C ASN A 224 -15.94 -10.70 10.89
N VAL A 225 -14.79 -10.71 11.57
CA VAL A 225 -14.48 -11.68 12.65
C VAL A 225 -15.54 -11.62 13.73
N SER A 226 -15.86 -10.42 14.21
CA SER A 226 -16.84 -10.23 15.27
C SER A 226 -18.22 -10.75 14.87
N HIS A 227 -18.60 -10.55 13.60
CA HIS A 227 -19.89 -11.00 13.07
C HIS A 227 -19.94 -12.53 12.91
N GLU A 228 -18.88 -13.14 12.36
CA GLU A 228 -18.79 -14.59 12.14
C GLU A 228 -18.65 -15.38 13.46
N LEU A 229 -18.15 -14.77 14.54
CA LEU A 229 -18.13 -15.37 15.86
C LEU A 229 -19.44 -15.18 16.62
N ARG A 230 -20.12 -14.04 16.48
CA ARG A 230 -21.39 -13.75 17.18
C ARG A 230 -22.49 -14.73 16.81
N THR A 231 -22.58 -15.10 15.53
CA THR A 231 -23.61 -16.02 15.03
C THR A 231 -23.56 -17.39 15.69
N PRO A 232 -22.44 -18.14 15.69
CA PRO A 232 -22.35 -19.44 16.37
C PRO A 232 -22.58 -19.33 17.89
N ILE A 233 -22.04 -18.25 18.54
CA ILE A 233 -22.26 -18.01 19.97
C ILE A 233 -23.76 -17.88 20.26
N SER A 234 -24.50 -17.12 19.46
CA SER A 234 -25.95 -16.95 19.65
C SER A 234 -26.71 -18.27 19.47
N VAL A 235 -26.30 -19.11 18.51
CA VAL A 235 -26.92 -20.43 18.29
C VAL A 235 -26.59 -21.38 19.44
N ILE A 236 -25.34 -21.42 19.91
CA ILE A 236 -24.95 -22.21 21.10
C ILE A 236 -25.79 -21.79 22.31
N LYS A 237 -25.87 -20.47 22.56
CA LYS A 237 -26.63 -19.93 23.68
C LYS A 237 -28.12 -20.30 23.63
N ALA A 238 -28.76 -20.09 22.45
CA ALA A 238 -30.18 -20.39 22.29
C ALA A 238 -30.48 -21.90 22.47
N ASN A 239 -29.62 -22.80 21.92
CA ASN A 239 -29.81 -24.24 22.11
C ASN A 239 -29.58 -24.68 23.56
N ALA A 240 -28.57 -24.12 24.23
CA ALA A 240 -28.31 -24.39 25.64
C ALA A 240 -29.45 -23.90 26.54
N GLU A 241 -29.95 -22.67 26.31
CA GLU A 241 -31.12 -22.13 27.05
C GLU A 241 -32.39 -22.99 26.82
N THR A 242 -32.59 -23.49 25.60
CA THR A 242 -33.73 -24.36 25.27
C THR A 242 -33.61 -25.71 26.02
N LEU A 243 -32.43 -26.30 26.07
CA LEU A 243 -32.18 -27.53 26.88
C LEU A 243 -32.50 -27.32 28.37
N ILE A 244 -32.07 -26.17 28.93
CA ILE A 244 -32.26 -25.84 30.33
C ILE A 244 -33.73 -25.55 30.64
N ALA A 245 -34.38 -24.68 29.83
CA ALA A 245 -35.73 -24.20 30.11
C ALA A 245 -36.78 -25.32 29.99
N ASN A 246 -36.64 -26.21 29.04
CA ASN A 246 -37.63 -27.23 28.74
C ASN A 246 -37.40 -28.55 29.52
N LYS A 247 -36.37 -28.64 30.36
CA LYS A 247 -35.98 -29.88 31.08
C LYS A 247 -35.87 -31.11 30.13
N LEU A 248 -35.50 -30.87 28.86
CA LEU A 248 -35.42 -31.88 27.78
C LEU A 248 -34.39 -32.98 28.05
N ILE A 249 -33.65 -32.93 29.15
CA ILE A 249 -32.67 -33.95 29.54
C ILE A 249 -33.33 -35.34 29.70
N LYS A 250 -34.67 -35.40 29.76
CA LYS A 250 -35.44 -36.66 29.81
C LYS A 250 -35.91 -37.15 28.44
N ASP A 251 -35.83 -36.32 27.39
CA ASP A 251 -36.19 -36.69 26.01
C ASP A 251 -34.92 -36.82 25.20
N ASP A 252 -34.43 -38.04 25.06
CA ASP A 252 -33.13 -38.38 24.47
C ASP A 252 -32.93 -37.87 23.05
N GLU A 253 -33.99 -37.82 22.23
CA GLU A 253 -33.87 -37.48 20.80
C GLU A 253 -33.74 -35.98 20.57
N ASN A 254 -34.54 -35.16 21.30
CA ASN A 254 -34.45 -33.70 21.21
C ASN A 254 -33.20 -33.17 21.91
N ALA A 255 -32.83 -33.74 23.06
CA ALA A 255 -31.58 -33.40 23.76
C ALA A 255 -30.36 -33.64 22.86
N LYS A 256 -30.35 -34.75 22.14
CA LYS A 256 -29.30 -35.06 21.17
C LYS A 256 -29.19 -34.06 20.04
N LEU A 257 -30.31 -33.66 19.42
CA LEU A 257 -30.32 -32.64 18.34
C LEU A 257 -29.73 -31.30 18.79
N PHE A 258 -30.12 -30.79 19.97
CA PHE A 258 -29.59 -29.53 20.50
C PHE A 258 -28.11 -29.65 20.87
N THR A 259 -27.69 -30.79 21.43
CA THR A 259 -26.28 -31.03 21.77
C THR A 259 -25.42 -31.14 20.52
N GLU A 260 -25.87 -31.81 19.49
CA GLU A 260 -25.19 -31.90 18.19
C GLU A 260 -25.08 -30.51 17.52
N ALA A 261 -26.12 -29.69 17.63
CA ALA A 261 -26.08 -28.32 17.13
C ALA A 261 -25.05 -27.46 17.87
N ILE A 262 -24.95 -27.57 19.21
CA ILE A 262 -23.95 -26.89 20.03
C ILE A 262 -22.53 -27.35 19.63
N SER A 263 -22.32 -28.67 19.54
CA SER A 263 -21.02 -29.25 19.14
C SER A 263 -20.57 -28.74 17.77
N SER A 264 -21.45 -28.82 16.78
CA SER A 264 -21.20 -28.34 15.41
C SER A 264 -20.81 -26.84 15.36
N GLN A 265 -21.49 -25.98 16.14
CA GLN A 265 -21.14 -24.57 16.17
C GLN A 265 -19.82 -24.32 16.92
N SER A 266 -19.51 -25.11 17.96
CA SER A 266 -18.24 -25.03 18.69
C SER A 266 -17.06 -25.42 17.78
N GLU A 267 -17.22 -26.50 17.00
CA GLU A 267 -16.24 -26.92 16.00
C GLU A 267 -16.01 -25.84 14.94
N ARG A 268 -17.10 -25.22 14.46
CA ARG A 268 -17.03 -24.10 13.52
C ARG A 268 -16.25 -22.92 14.11
N MET A 269 -16.48 -22.55 15.36
CA MET A 269 -15.73 -21.48 16.04
C MET A 269 -14.24 -21.82 16.12
N THR A 270 -13.91 -23.05 16.50
CA THR A 270 -12.53 -23.53 16.56
C THR A 270 -11.84 -23.42 15.20
N ALA A 271 -12.53 -23.79 14.12
CA ALA A 271 -12.01 -23.65 12.77
C ALA A 271 -11.76 -22.19 12.39
N ILE A 272 -12.68 -21.27 12.72
CA ILE A 272 -12.50 -19.82 12.49
C ILE A 272 -11.27 -19.30 13.24
N VAL A 273 -11.14 -19.63 14.54
CA VAL A 273 -10.00 -19.19 15.37
C VAL A 273 -8.68 -19.72 14.80
N ASN A 274 -8.62 -20.99 14.43
CA ASN A 274 -7.42 -21.58 13.83
C ASN A 274 -7.05 -20.93 12.48
N ASP A 275 -8.03 -20.64 11.64
CA ASP A 275 -7.81 -19.91 10.37
C ASP A 275 -7.29 -18.50 10.62
N LEU A 276 -7.80 -17.81 11.65
CA LEU A 276 -7.33 -16.47 12.05
C LEU A 276 -5.88 -16.51 12.56
N LEU A 277 -5.53 -17.50 13.41
CA LEU A 277 -4.16 -17.66 13.88
C LEU A 277 -3.18 -17.93 12.72
N LYS A 278 -3.58 -18.77 11.74
CA LYS A 278 -2.77 -18.98 10.53
C LYS A 278 -2.57 -17.67 9.75
N ILE A 279 -3.63 -16.91 9.53
CA ILE A 279 -3.54 -15.62 8.83
C ILE A 279 -2.62 -14.67 9.59
N SER A 280 -2.78 -14.57 10.91
CA SER A 280 -1.95 -13.71 11.75
C SER A 280 -0.46 -14.07 11.68
N SER A 281 -0.12 -15.37 11.79
CA SER A 281 1.27 -15.81 11.67
C SER A 281 1.87 -15.59 10.28
N MET A 282 1.05 -15.73 9.22
CA MET A 282 1.48 -15.41 7.84
C MET A 282 1.75 -13.90 7.67
N GLU A 283 0.92 -13.03 8.25
CA GLU A 283 1.11 -11.58 8.19
C GLU A 283 2.32 -11.10 9.00
N ALA A 284 2.59 -11.76 10.13
CA ALA A 284 3.78 -11.51 10.94
C ALA A 284 5.08 -12.03 10.27
N GLY A 285 4.97 -12.81 9.18
CA GLY A 285 6.13 -13.46 8.55
C GLY A 285 6.69 -14.64 9.36
N GLU A 286 5.93 -15.10 10.35
CA GLU A 286 6.34 -16.18 11.27
C GLU A 286 5.91 -17.57 10.79
N TYR A 287 5.06 -17.65 9.75
CA TYR A 287 4.60 -18.93 9.21
C TYR A 287 5.75 -19.61 8.45
N PRO A 288 6.22 -20.79 8.89
CA PRO A 288 7.35 -21.46 8.25
C PRO A 288 6.95 -21.99 6.87
N ILE A 289 7.75 -21.74 5.86
CA ILE A 289 7.63 -22.30 4.50
C ILE A 289 8.93 -23.01 4.17
N SER A 290 8.86 -24.29 3.80
CA SER A 290 9.99 -25.10 3.36
C SER A 290 9.74 -25.62 1.94
N ILE A 291 10.40 -25.03 0.95
CA ILE A 291 10.25 -25.43 -0.45
C ILE A 291 11.12 -26.67 -0.71
N GLU A 292 10.46 -27.76 -1.07
CA GLU A 292 11.09 -29.02 -1.39
C GLU A 292 10.42 -29.70 -2.60
N SER A 293 11.02 -30.79 -3.09
CA SER A 293 10.48 -31.58 -4.21
C SER A 293 9.32 -32.45 -3.73
N ILE A 294 8.10 -32.13 -4.10
CA ILE A 294 6.86 -32.73 -3.63
C ILE A 294 6.17 -33.54 -4.74
N ASP A 295 5.54 -34.62 -4.32
CA ASP A 295 4.63 -35.44 -5.14
C ASP A 295 3.16 -34.97 -4.97
N PRO A 296 2.59 -34.20 -5.90
CA PRO A 296 1.22 -33.73 -5.78
C PRO A 296 0.18 -34.84 -5.92
N PHE A 297 0.50 -35.90 -6.63
CA PHE A 297 -0.39 -37.09 -6.77
C PHE A 297 -0.65 -37.74 -5.41
N SER A 298 0.39 -37.94 -4.61
CA SER A 298 0.29 -38.57 -3.28
C SER A 298 -0.53 -37.71 -2.31
N ILE A 299 -0.36 -36.38 -2.36
CA ILE A 299 -1.16 -35.43 -1.56
C ILE A 299 -2.64 -35.53 -1.98
N ALA A 300 -2.93 -35.47 -3.29
CA ALA A 300 -4.29 -35.56 -3.81
C ALA A 300 -4.94 -36.90 -3.42
N LYS A 301 -4.22 -38.01 -3.54
CA LYS A 301 -4.70 -39.37 -3.14
C LYS A 301 -5.05 -39.40 -1.64
N SER A 302 -4.23 -38.81 -0.78
CA SER A 302 -4.51 -38.71 0.66
C SER A 302 -5.77 -37.92 0.95
N LEU A 303 -5.93 -36.76 0.28
CA LEU A 303 -7.08 -35.87 0.46
C LEU A 303 -8.39 -36.56 -0.03
N ILE A 304 -8.36 -37.23 -1.16
CA ILE A 304 -9.54 -37.97 -1.66
C ILE A 304 -10.01 -39.00 -0.64
N LYS A 305 -9.08 -39.72 0.03
CA LYS A 305 -9.40 -40.64 1.11
C LYS A 305 -10.01 -39.96 2.31
N GLU A 306 -9.48 -38.80 2.68
CA GLU A 306 -9.93 -37.95 3.81
C GLU A 306 -11.37 -37.42 3.58
N PHE A 307 -11.70 -37.02 2.34
CA PHE A 307 -13.03 -36.50 1.98
C PHE A 307 -14.08 -37.58 1.65
N LYS A 308 -13.73 -38.87 1.69
CA LYS A 308 -14.62 -39.97 1.32
C LYS A 308 -16.04 -39.90 1.93
N PRO A 309 -16.22 -39.60 3.24
CA PRO A 309 -17.56 -39.49 3.82
C PRO A 309 -18.45 -38.43 3.16
N GLY A 310 -17.92 -37.24 2.93
CA GLY A 310 -18.66 -36.15 2.27
C GLY A 310 -18.95 -36.41 0.79
N LEU A 311 -18.11 -37.19 0.12
CA LEU A 311 -18.32 -37.62 -1.26
C LEU A 311 -19.47 -38.62 -1.35
N GLU A 312 -19.53 -39.59 -0.43
CA GLU A 312 -20.57 -40.63 -0.37
C GLU A 312 -21.95 -39.99 -0.08
N GLU A 313 -22.02 -39.03 0.84
CA GLU A 313 -23.26 -38.31 1.18
C GLU A 313 -23.92 -37.66 -0.03
N LYS A 314 -23.11 -37.04 -0.88
CA LYS A 314 -23.58 -36.35 -2.10
C LYS A 314 -23.51 -37.22 -3.36
N LYS A 315 -22.98 -38.47 -3.26
CA LYS A 315 -22.69 -39.37 -4.39
C LYS A 315 -21.79 -38.69 -5.43
N LEU A 316 -20.77 -37.94 -4.98
CA LEU A 316 -19.80 -37.30 -5.85
C LEU A 316 -18.69 -38.29 -6.25
N VAL A 317 -18.13 -38.09 -7.42
CA VAL A 317 -16.96 -38.84 -7.91
C VAL A 317 -15.81 -37.87 -8.09
N ILE A 318 -14.63 -38.22 -7.55
CA ILE A 318 -13.39 -37.46 -7.82
C ILE A 318 -12.52 -38.30 -8.75
N GLN A 319 -12.10 -37.71 -9.87
CA GLN A 319 -11.09 -38.27 -10.76
C GLN A 319 -9.76 -37.58 -10.49
N ASN A 320 -8.75 -38.37 -10.14
CA ASN A 320 -7.39 -37.87 -9.97
C ASN A 320 -6.59 -38.20 -11.24
N ASN A 321 -6.50 -37.20 -12.13
CA ASN A 321 -5.81 -37.27 -13.41
C ASN A 321 -4.37 -36.71 -13.35
N LEU A 322 -3.82 -36.51 -12.13
CA LEU A 322 -2.45 -36.08 -11.95
C LEU A 322 -1.47 -37.19 -12.35
N ASN A 323 -0.36 -36.81 -12.97
CA ASN A 323 0.69 -37.75 -13.31
C ASN A 323 1.48 -38.14 -12.04
N LYS A 324 1.70 -39.41 -11.82
CA LYS A 324 2.44 -39.95 -10.67
C LYS A 324 3.93 -39.59 -10.67
N GLN A 325 4.45 -39.26 -11.82
CA GLN A 325 5.86 -38.90 -12.00
C GLN A 325 6.14 -37.39 -11.82
N THR A 326 5.10 -36.59 -11.86
CA THR A 326 5.24 -35.13 -11.68
C THR A 326 5.78 -34.81 -10.30
N ARG A 327 6.80 -33.96 -10.25
CA ARG A 327 7.37 -33.36 -9.03
C ARG A 327 7.35 -31.88 -9.14
N VAL A 328 6.98 -31.22 -8.04
CA VAL A 328 6.89 -29.76 -7.97
C VAL A 328 7.69 -29.22 -6.80
N MET A 329 8.23 -28.04 -6.96
CA MET A 329 8.93 -27.32 -5.89
C MET A 329 7.90 -26.56 -5.04
N ALA A 330 7.55 -27.11 -3.87
CA ALA A 330 6.54 -26.50 -3.00
C ALA A 330 6.77 -26.90 -1.53
N ASP A 331 6.07 -26.23 -0.63
CA ASP A 331 5.90 -26.72 0.74
C ASP A 331 4.72 -27.70 0.77
N GLY A 332 4.96 -28.93 1.22
CA GLY A 332 3.97 -30.00 1.19
C GLY A 332 2.75 -29.73 2.08
N ALA A 333 2.94 -29.11 3.24
CA ALA A 333 1.87 -28.74 4.15
C ALA A 333 1.02 -27.60 3.58
N ALA A 334 1.66 -26.58 3.00
CA ALA A 334 0.98 -25.49 2.34
C ALA A 334 0.19 -25.97 1.12
N LEU A 335 0.78 -26.83 0.27
CA LEU A 335 0.10 -27.38 -0.89
C LEU A 335 -1.10 -28.25 -0.46
N LYS A 336 -0.95 -29.05 0.60
CA LYS A 336 -2.07 -29.83 1.16
C LYS A 336 -3.22 -28.92 1.60
N ILE A 337 -2.95 -27.79 2.29
CA ILE A 337 -3.98 -26.83 2.71
C ILE A 337 -4.67 -26.21 1.49
N ILE A 338 -3.92 -25.80 0.47
CA ILE A 338 -4.47 -25.20 -0.75
C ILE A 338 -5.42 -26.19 -1.46
N LEU A 339 -4.97 -27.43 -1.69
CA LEU A 339 -5.79 -28.45 -2.34
C LEU A 339 -7.00 -28.84 -1.48
N THR A 340 -6.86 -28.89 -0.15
CA THR A 340 -7.98 -29.08 0.79
C THR A 340 -9.07 -28.03 0.61
N ASN A 341 -8.68 -26.76 0.51
CA ASN A 341 -9.62 -25.66 0.30
C ASN A 341 -10.31 -25.73 -1.06
N PHE A 342 -9.57 -26.08 -2.11
CA PHE A 342 -10.15 -26.22 -3.46
C PHE A 342 -11.12 -27.39 -3.53
N LEU A 343 -10.73 -28.57 -2.99
CA LEU A 343 -11.59 -29.75 -2.94
C LEU A 343 -12.83 -29.54 -2.06
N SER A 344 -12.67 -28.97 -0.88
CA SER A 344 -13.78 -28.63 0.01
C SER A 344 -14.80 -27.70 -0.69
N ASN A 345 -14.33 -26.69 -1.41
CA ASN A 345 -15.19 -25.81 -2.20
C ASN A 345 -15.89 -26.57 -3.34
N ALA A 346 -15.16 -27.41 -4.07
CA ALA A 346 -15.73 -28.23 -5.15
C ALA A 346 -16.83 -29.16 -4.62
N ILE A 347 -16.57 -29.90 -3.53
CA ILE A 347 -17.55 -30.79 -2.89
C ILE A 347 -18.79 -30.02 -2.42
N LYS A 348 -18.57 -28.84 -1.82
CA LYS A 348 -19.62 -27.99 -1.26
C LYS A 348 -20.56 -27.44 -2.32
N HIS A 349 -20.01 -26.98 -3.44
CA HIS A 349 -20.76 -26.24 -4.48
C HIS A 349 -21.25 -27.14 -5.63
N SER A 350 -20.75 -28.37 -5.74
CA SER A 350 -21.22 -29.33 -6.72
C SER A 350 -22.63 -29.84 -6.41
N PRO A 351 -23.46 -30.07 -7.44
CA PRO A 351 -24.71 -30.77 -7.30
C PRO A 351 -24.46 -32.27 -6.96
N LYS A 352 -25.51 -32.96 -6.50
CA LYS A 352 -25.42 -34.41 -6.25
C LYS A 352 -25.06 -35.16 -7.53
N LYS A 353 -24.28 -36.22 -7.42
CA LYS A 353 -23.79 -37.11 -8.51
C LYS A 353 -22.87 -36.37 -9.52
N ALA A 354 -22.31 -35.25 -9.15
CA ALA A 354 -21.37 -34.51 -10.01
C ALA A 354 -19.96 -35.13 -9.99
N LEU A 355 -19.19 -34.81 -11.02
CA LEU A 355 -17.80 -35.15 -11.16
C LEU A 355 -16.93 -33.95 -10.74
N ILE A 356 -15.87 -34.27 -9.98
CA ILE A 356 -14.81 -33.32 -9.62
C ILE A 356 -13.51 -33.88 -10.22
N ASN A 357 -12.78 -33.05 -10.99
CA ASN A 357 -11.52 -33.43 -11.60
C ASN A 357 -10.36 -32.73 -10.93
N LEU A 358 -9.31 -33.49 -10.60
CA LEU A 358 -7.98 -32.97 -10.31
C LEU A 358 -7.12 -33.22 -11.54
N GLU A 359 -6.56 -32.17 -12.09
CA GLU A 359 -5.82 -32.19 -13.35
C GLU A 359 -4.55 -31.35 -13.26
N GLU A 360 -3.57 -31.71 -14.06
CA GLU A 360 -2.39 -30.91 -14.31
C GLU A 360 -2.31 -30.52 -15.79
N SER A 361 -1.85 -29.32 -16.06
CA SER A 361 -1.61 -28.86 -17.42
C SER A 361 -0.36 -27.96 -17.46
N SER A 362 0.29 -27.89 -18.60
CA SER A 362 1.42 -26.97 -18.79
C SER A 362 0.91 -25.53 -18.69
N SER A 363 1.57 -24.70 -17.87
CA SER A 363 1.24 -23.27 -17.69
C SER A 363 2.20 -22.39 -18.47
N SER A 364 3.50 -22.55 -18.22
CA SER A 364 4.60 -21.86 -18.91
C SER A 364 5.86 -22.72 -18.81
N LYS A 365 6.97 -22.29 -19.47
CA LYS A 365 8.22 -23.07 -19.44
C LYS A 365 8.69 -23.33 -18.02
N GLY A 366 8.73 -24.61 -17.60
CA GLY A 366 9.13 -25.04 -16.27
C GLY A 366 8.05 -24.87 -15.18
N PHE A 367 6.78 -24.58 -15.57
CA PHE A 367 5.65 -24.47 -14.65
C PHE A 367 4.49 -25.35 -15.06
N ILE A 368 3.78 -25.88 -14.08
CA ILE A 368 2.51 -26.59 -14.24
C ILE A 368 1.39 -25.90 -13.47
N LYS A 369 0.20 -25.99 -13.99
CA LYS A 369 -1.04 -25.61 -13.33
C LYS A 369 -1.67 -26.86 -12.73
N LEU A 370 -1.76 -26.93 -11.39
CA LEU A 370 -2.59 -27.92 -10.70
C LEU A 370 -3.97 -27.33 -10.48
N SER A 371 -5.01 -28.06 -10.90
CA SER A 371 -6.37 -27.56 -10.89
C SER A 371 -7.37 -28.54 -10.29
N VAL A 372 -8.41 -27.99 -9.66
CA VAL A 372 -9.59 -28.67 -9.17
C VAL A 372 -10.79 -28.07 -9.88
N SER A 373 -11.46 -28.87 -10.72
CA SER A 373 -12.63 -28.49 -11.50
C SER A 373 -13.89 -29.10 -10.94
N ASP A 374 -14.94 -28.28 -10.78
CA ASP A 374 -16.26 -28.69 -10.31
C ASP A 374 -17.35 -28.45 -11.37
N GLN A 375 -18.55 -29.00 -11.13
CA GLN A 375 -19.75 -28.82 -11.95
C GLN A 375 -20.82 -27.94 -11.24
N GLY A 376 -20.39 -27.06 -10.33
CA GLY A 376 -21.25 -26.14 -9.59
C GLY A 376 -21.77 -24.98 -10.39
N LYS A 377 -22.17 -23.91 -9.69
CA LYS A 377 -22.68 -22.67 -10.32
C LYS A 377 -21.61 -21.86 -11.02
N GLY A 378 -20.34 -22.14 -10.77
CA GLY A 378 -19.22 -21.35 -11.25
C GLY A 378 -19.03 -20.01 -10.51
N VAL A 379 -18.00 -19.27 -10.92
CA VAL A 379 -17.66 -17.94 -10.37
C VAL A 379 -17.79 -16.89 -11.46
N PRO A 380 -18.77 -15.96 -11.39
CA PRO A 380 -18.91 -14.87 -12.37
C PRO A 380 -17.65 -14.02 -12.47
N LYS A 381 -17.34 -13.55 -13.70
CA LYS A 381 -16.09 -12.81 -14.01
C LYS A 381 -15.80 -11.65 -13.03
N LYS A 382 -16.81 -10.90 -12.63
CA LYS A 382 -16.69 -9.77 -11.70
C LYS A 382 -16.27 -10.14 -10.27
N TYR A 383 -16.31 -11.44 -9.91
CA TYR A 383 -15.99 -11.91 -8.57
C TYR A 383 -14.72 -12.76 -8.52
N LYS A 384 -14.06 -13.05 -9.65
CA LYS A 384 -12.89 -13.94 -9.71
C LYS A 384 -11.72 -13.50 -8.82
N GLU A 385 -11.47 -12.21 -8.73
CA GLU A 385 -10.44 -11.68 -7.82
C GLU A 385 -10.94 -11.64 -6.37
N ARG A 386 -12.22 -11.30 -6.19
CA ARG A 386 -12.81 -11.09 -4.88
C ARG A 386 -13.05 -12.37 -4.08
N VAL A 387 -13.20 -13.52 -4.72
CA VAL A 387 -13.37 -14.80 -4.00
C VAL A 387 -12.16 -15.17 -3.15
N PHE A 388 -11.00 -14.55 -3.36
CA PHE A 388 -9.79 -14.69 -2.55
C PHE A 388 -9.66 -13.61 -1.45
N GLU A 389 -10.63 -12.68 -1.35
CA GLU A 389 -10.71 -11.73 -0.23
C GLU A 389 -11.18 -12.46 1.04
N ARG A 390 -10.73 -12.01 2.20
CA ARG A 390 -11.11 -12.58 3.50
C ARG A 390 -12.61 -12.40 3.76
N PHE A 391 -13.27 -13.46 4.24
CA PHE A 391 -14.71 -13.51 4.52
C PHE A 391 -15.61 -13.23 3.32
N TYR A 392 -15.05 -13.15 2.09
CA TYR A 392 -15.84 -12.88 0.91
C TYR A 392 -16.68 -14.10 0.52
N ARG A 393 -17.95 -13.87 0.21
CA ARG A 393 -18.92 -14.88 -0.25
C ARG A 393 -19.83 -14.25 -1.28
N ILE A 394 -20.05 -14.93 -2.40
CA ILE A 394 -20.89 -14.44 -3.49
C ILE A 394 -22.36 -14.34 -3.04
N ASP A 395 -22.88 -15.32 -2.28
CA ASP A 395 -24.24 -15.38 -1.77
C ASP A 395 -24.27 -15.27 -0.23
N LYS A 396 -24.48 -14.09 0.34
CA LYS A 396 -24.56 -13.89 1.80
C LYS A 396 -25.82 -14.47 2.45
N GLY A 397 -26.95 -14.56 1.72
CA GLY A 397 -28.27 -14.90 2.29
C GLY A 397 -28.64 -16.39 2.33
N ARG A 398 -28.09 -17.24 1.49
CA ARG A 398 -28.40 -18.71 1.42
C ARG A 398 -27.38 -19.59 2.10
N SER A 399 -26.34 -19.04 2.64
CA SER A 399 -25.12 -19.78 2.98
C SER A 399 -24.99 -20.22 4.43
N THR A 400 -25.98 -19.93 5.30
CA THR A 400 -25.99 -20.43 6.69
C THR A 400 -26.13 -21.95 6.75
N LYS A 401 -26.81 -22.57 5.79
CA LYS A 401 -26.95 -24.05 5.71
C LYS A 401 -25.75 -24.77 5.07
N VAL A 402 -24.89 -24.03 4.31
CA VAL A 402 -23.78 -24.62 3.57
C VAL A 402 -22.45 -24.14 4.13
N GLY A 403 -22.17 -24.37 5.38
CA GLY A 403 -21.02 -23.94 6.19
C GLY A 403 -19.72 -23.53 5.45
N GLY A 404 -18.99 -22.57 6.00
CA GLY A 404 -17.66 -22.12 5.53
C GLY A 404 -17.35 -20.74 6.07
N THR A 405 -16.09 -20.56 6.48
CA THR A 405 -15.61 -19.33 7.12
C THR A 405 -15.40 -18.16 6.14
N GLY A 406 -15.24 -18.48 4.82
CA GLY A 406 -14.80 -17.50 3.84
C GLY A 406 -13.31 -17.13 3.96
N LEU A 407 -12.56 -17.87 4.77
CA LEU A 407 -11.12 -17.65 4.98
C LEU A 407 -10.25 -18.61 4.14
N GLY A 408 -10.73 -19.78 3.79
CA GLY A 408 -9.93 -20.83 3.13
C GLY A 408 -9.25 -20.38 1.84
N LEU A 409 -9.98 -19.70 0.93
CA LEU A 409 -9.38 -19.22 -0.32
C LEU A 409 -8.37 -18.09 -0.09
N SER A 410 -8.59 -17.21 0.89
CA SER A 410 -7.62 -16.18 1.25
C SER A 410 -6.35 -16.76 1.88
N ILE A 411 -6.48 -17.83 2.68
CA ILE A 411 -5.34 -18.61 3.19
C ILE A 411 -4.58 -19.24 2.02
N SER A 412 -5.30 -19.85 1.06
CA SER A 412 -4.68 -20.46 -0.12
C SER A 412 -3.89 -19.44 -0.94
N LYS A 413 -4.41 -18.23 -1.10
CA LYS A 413 -3.70 -17.14 -1.79
C LYS A 413 -2.44 -16.71 -1.03
N ASN A 414 -2.53 -16.53 0.28
CA ASN A 414 -1.38 -16.12 1.09
C ASN A 414 -0.27 -17.20 1.06
N LEU A 415 -0.62 -18.49 1.23
CA LEU A 415 0.33 -19.58 1.15
C LEU A 415 1.02 -19.66 -0.22
N ALA A 416 0.26 -19.51 -1.31
CA ALA A 416 0.83 -19.47 -2.65
C ALA A 416 1.80 -18.31 -2.82
N LEU A 417 1.43 -17.10 -2.39
CA LEU A 417 2.31 -15.92 -2.44
C LEU A 417 3.58 -16.12 -1.62
N MET A 418 3.50 -16.70 -0.43
CA MET A 418 4.67 -16.99 0.41
C MET A 418 5.62 -18.00 -0.24
N MET A 419 5.09 -18.92 -1.04
CA MET A 419 5.89 -19.86 -1.87
C MET A 419 6.40 -19.22 -3.17
N GLY A 420 6.03 -17.97 -3.50
CA GLY A 420 6.36 -17.30 -4.75
C GLY A 420 5.47 -17.69 -5.94
N TYR A 421 4.27 -18.22 -5.67
CA TYR A 421 3.33 -18.72 -6.68
C TYR A 421 2.03 -17.92 -6.69
N SER A 422 1.17 -18.23 -7.69
CA SER A 422 -0.15 -17.62 -7.83
C SER A 422 -1.27 -18.66 -7.82
N VAL A 423 -2.42 -18.25 -7.30
CA VAL A 423 -3.66 -19.01 -7.39
C VAL A 423 -4.70 -18.22 -8.19
N GLY A 424 -5.60 -18.94 -8.83
CA GLY A 424 -6.66 -18.32 -9.60
C GLY A 424 -7.92 -19.17 -9.70
N VAL A 425 -8.93 -18.60 -10.36
CA VAL A 425 -10.18 -19.29 -10.68
C VAL A 425 -10.63 -19.01 -12.10
N GLU A 426 -11.00 -20.04 -12.81
CA GLU A 426 -11.62 -20.00 -14.13
C GLU A 426 -13.08 -20.49 -14.05
N SER A 427 -13.90 -20.09 -15.01
CA SER A 427 -15.26 -20.60 -15.10
C SER A 427 -15.32 -21.70 -16.15
N ASN A 428 -15.91 -22.84 -15.81
CA ASN A 428 -16.07 -23.95 -16.73
C ASN A 428 -17.26 -23.73 -17.68
N VAL A 429 -17.19 -24.33 -18.85
CA VAL A 429 -18.28 -24.38 -19.82
C VAL A 429 -18.83 -25.80 -19.84
N PRO A 430 -20.15 -26.02 -19.73
CA PRO A 430 -21.22 -25.02 -19.60
C PRO A 430 -21.46 -24.51 -18.19
N LYS A 431 -20.96 -25.18 -17.13
CA LYS A 431 -21.13 -24.78 -15.71
C LYS A 431 -19.96 -25.30 -14.86
N GLY A 432 -19.65 -24.57 -13.78
CA GLY A 432 -18.65 -24.95 -12.80
C GLY A 432 -17.54 -23.94 -12.64
N ALA A 433 -16.63 -24.23 -11.74
CA ALA A 433 -15.41 -23.46 -11.51
C ALA A 433 -14.19 -24.39 -11.51
N THR A 434 -13.07 -23.85 -11.96
CA THR A 434 -11.74 -24.47 -11.87
C THR A 434 -10.85 -23.59 -11.03
N PHE A 435 -10.56 -24.00 -9.81
CA PHE A 435 -9.54 -23.37 -8.96
C PHE A 435 -8.19 -23.98 -9.26
N PHE A 436 -7.15 -23.16 -9.35
CA PHE A 436 -5.83 -23.63 -9.72
C PHE A 436 -4.71 -22.91 -8.96
N ILE A 437 -3.55 -23.56 -8.92
CA ILE A 437 -2.26 -23.01 -8.50
C ILE A 437 -1.22 -23.30 -9.58
N ASP A 438 -0.42 -22.29 -9.93
CA ASP A 438 0.75 -22.45 -10.80
C ASP A 438 1.97 -22.77 -9.95
N LEU A 439 2.66 -23.88 -10.25
CA LEU A 439 3.81 -24.40 -9.49
C LEU A 439 5.00 -24.64 -10.40
N LYS A 440 6.20 -24.42 -9.90
CA LYS A 440 7.43 -24.74 -10.60
C LYS A 440 7.67 -26.24 -10.60
N LEU A 441 7.95 -26.82 -11.78
CA LEU A 441 8.36 -28.22 -11.92
C LEU A 441 9.76 -28.43 -11.33
N ASP A 442 9.95 -29.58 -10.68
CA ASP A 442 11.27 -30.14 -10.42
C ASP A 442 11.68 -31.01 -11.62
N GLU A 443 12.27 -30.38 -12.64
CA GLU A 443 12.66 -31.05 -13.88
C GLU A 443 13.67 -32.17 -13.62
N ALA A 444 14.57 -32.02 -12.64
CA ALA A 444 15.60 -33.03 -12.33
C ALA A 444 15.02 -34.38 -11.86
N LYS A 445 13.88 -34.35 -11.17
CA LYS A 445 13.23 -35.56 -10.63
C LYS A 445 12.05 -36.04 -11.47
N SER A 446 11.45 -35.16 -12.27
CA SER A 446 10.33 -35.52 -13.16
C SER A 446 10.79 -36.39 -14.36
N PHE A 447 12.05 -36.29 -14.78
CA PHE A 447 12.62 -37.09 -15.88
C PHE A 447 13.32 -38.39 -15.45
N GLN A 448 13.65 -38.61 -14.17
CA GLN A 448 14.32 -39.82 -13.69
C GLN A 448 13.37 -41.02 -13.50
N ALA A 449 12.07 -40.83 -13.64
CA ALA A 449 11.04 -41.87 -13.45
C ALA A 449 10.45 -42.39 -14.78
N ALA A 450 11.00 -41.97 -15.92
CA ALA A 450 10.73 -42.51 -17.26
C ALA A 450 11.85 -43.49 -17.67
#